data_b46f673c9d654ac65153362eaaa6cb3a
#
_entry.id   b46f673c9d654ac65153362eaaa6cb3a
#
_cell.length_a   1.000
_cell.length_b   1.000
_cell.length_c   1.000
_cell.angle_alpha   90.00
_cell.angle_beta   90.00
_cell.angle_gamma   90.00
#
_symmetry.space_group_name_H-M   'P 1'
#
loop_
_entity.id
_entity.type
_entity.pdbx_description
1 polymer ?
#
loop_
_entity_poly.entity_id
_entity_poly.type
_entity_poly.pdbx_seq_one_letter_code
_entity_poly.pdbx_strand_id
1 'polypeptide(L)'
;VKYLLDTLVMIWWLTDDRKLSREHAKLLERSERSGTAVGLSAISLWEIAKLVERGRIELTQSVDESFEQLETSAFISILPLTGRVAIESTRLGARFHADPIDQLIVATARCQGLTLLTVDERIVESGVVAVA
;
A
#
# COMPACT_ATOMS: atom_id res chain seq x y z
N VAL A 1 -10.95 -8.58 -1.15
CA VAL A 1 -9.63 -7.95 -1.36
C VAL A 1 -8.56 -9.02 -1.45
N LYS A 2 -7.76 -8.96 -2.49
CA LYS A 2 -6.68 -9.94 -2.75
C LYS A 2 -5.30 -9.29 -2.63
N TYR A 3 -5.21 -8.03 -3.02
CA TYR A 3 -3.95 -7.29 -3.05
C TYR A 3 -3.96 -6.14 -2.06
N LEU A 4 -2.80 -5.90 -1.45
CA LEU A 4 -2.51 -4.70 -0.66
C LEU A 4 -1.47 -3.89 -1.43
N LEU A 5 -1.70 -2.60 -1.57
CA LEU A 5 -0.76 -1.72 -2.27
C LEU A 5 0.25 -1.14 -1.28
N ASP A 6 1.54 -1.23 -1.61
CA ASP A 6 2.54 -0.42 -0.93
C ASP A 6 2.29 1.05 -1.26
N THR A 7 2.71 1.94 -0.39
CA THR A 7 2.43 3.37 -0.50
C THR A 7 2.87 3.95 -1.85
N LEU A 8 4.09 3.65 -2.30
CA LEU A 8 4.57 4.16 -3.59
C LEU A 8 3.76 3.64 -4.78
N VAL A 9 3.37 2.37 -4.75
CA VAL A 9 2.55 1.79 -5.81
C VAL A 9 1.21 2.53 -5.88
N MET A 10 0.60 2.83 -4.72
CA MET A 10 -0.63 3.61 -4.66
C MET A 10 -0.44 5.02 -5.24
N ILE A 11 0.65 5.69 -4.85
CA ILE A 11 0.95 7.04 -5.33
C ILE A 11 1.12 7.05 -6.86
N TRP A 12 1.88 6.12 -7.39
CA TRP A 12 2.12 6.04 -8.83
C TRP A 12 0.85 5.75 -9.61
N TRP A 13 -0.02 4.90 -9.07
CA TRP A 13 -1.30 4.64 -9.70
C TRP A 13 -2.22 5.86 -9.63
N LEU A 14 -2.28 6.52 -8.48
CA LEU A 14 -3.12 7.71 -8.27
C LEU A 14 -2.69 8.87 -9.16
N THR A 15 -1.40 9.01 -9.43
CA THR A 15 -0.83 10.10 -10.23
C THR A 15 -0.55 9.72 -11.69
N ASP A 16 -0.89 8.49 -12.08
CA ASP A 16 -0.58 7.94 -13.41
C ASP A 16 0.91 8.07 -13.76
N ASP A 17 1.75 7.75 -12.79
CA ASP A 17 3.20 7.86 -12.91
C ASP A 17 3.77 6.67 -13.69
N ARG A 18 4.73 6.94 -14.59
CA ARG A 18 5.43 5.91 -15.37
C ARG A 18 6.25 4.95 -14.53
N LYS A 19 6.52 5.28 -13.28
CA LYS A 19 7.22 4.39 -12.34
C LYS A 19 6.39 3.18 -11.96
N LEU A 20 5.06 3.25 -12.13
CA LEU A 20 4.20 2.09 -11.93
C LEU A 20 4.59 1.02 -12.96
N SER A 21 4.98 -0.17 -12.49
CA SER A 21 5.38 -1.24 -13.38
C SER A 21 4.21 -1.70 -14.24
N ARG A 22 4.53 -2.21 -15.43
CA ARG A 22 3.51 -2.75 -16.33
C ARG A 22 2.77 -3.92 -15.67
N GLU A 23 3.46 -4.74 -14.91
CA GLU A 23 2.87 -5.88 -14.21
C GLU A 23 1.88 -5.43 -13.15
N HIS A 24 2.25 -4.44 -12.32
CA HIS A 24 1.34 -3.89 -11.33
C HIS A 24 0.13 -3.21 -11.98
N ALA A 25 0.37 -2.43 -13.04
CA ALA A 25 -0.71 -1.79 -13.78
C ALA A 25 -1.72 -2.82 -14.30
N LYS A 26 -1.26 -3.94 -14.83
CA LYS A 26 -2.13 -5.02 -15.33
C LYS A 26 -2.93 -5.66 -14.20
N LEU A 27 -2.32 -5.91 -13.05
CA LEU A 27 -3.02 -6.47 -11.90
C LEU A 27 -4.12 -5.54 -11.40
N LEU A 28 -3.82 -4.23 -11.34
CA LEU A 28 -4.79 -3.21 -10.92
C LEU A 28 -5.95 -3.09 -11.90
N GLU A 29 -5.65 -3.05 -13.20
CA GLU A 29 -6.68 -3.00 -14.24
C GLU A 29 -7.58 -4.23 -14.21
N ARG A 30 -7.01 -5.40 -13.98
CA ARG A 30 -7.75 -6.65 -13.89
C ARG A 30 -8.67 -6.67 -12.68
N SER A 31 -8.19 -6.19 -11.54
CA SER A 31 -9.01 -6.07 -10.33
C SER A 31 -10.16 -5.10 -10.53
N GLU A 32 -9.89 -3.99 -11.19
CA GLU A 32 -10.89 -2.99 -11.52
C GLU A 32 -12.01 -3.56 -12.40
N ARG A 33 -11.63 -4.28 -13.44
CA ARG A 33 -12.58 -4.93 -14.35
C ARG A 33 -13.43 -5.99 -13.68
N SER A 34 -12.85 -6.73 -12.74
CA SER A 34 -13.58 -7.80 -12.03
C SER A 34 -14.41 -7.25 -10.86
N GLY A 35 -14.33 -5.97 -10.57
CA GLY A 35 -15.03 -5.36 -9.44
C GLY A 35 -14.44 -5.73 -8.08
N THR A 36 -13.20 -6.23 -8.04
CA THR A 36 -12.53 -6.61 -6.81
C THR A 36 -11.74 -5.42 -6.26
N ALA A 37 -12.03 -5.03 -5.04
CA ALA A 37 -11.30 -3.93 -4.39
C ALA A 37 -9.87 -4.33 -4.07
N VAL A 38 -8.97 -3.35 -4.07
CA VAL A 38 -7.61 -3.50 -3.57
C VAL A 38 -7.50 -2.83 -2.21
N GLY A 39 -6.63 -3.38 -1.36
CA GLY A 39 -6.41 -2.84 -0.02
C GLY A 39 -5.36 -1.74 0.00
N LEU A 40 -5.54 -0.80 0.90
CA LEU A 40 -4.55 0.20 1.24
C LEU A 40 -4.51 0.30 2.76
N SER A 41 -3.33 0.18 3.35
CA SER A 41 -3.20 0.33 4.80
C SER A 41 -3.51 1.75 5.22
N ALA A 42 -4.23 1.91 6.33
CA ALA A 42 -4.49 3.23 6.91
C ALA A 42 -3.20 4.02 7.16
N ILE A 43 -2.09 3.36 7.47
CA ILE A 43 -0.81 4.03 7.67
C ILE A 43 -0.28 4.67 6.37
N SER A 44 -0.65 4.12 5.22
CA SER A 44 -0.27 4.71 3.93
C SER A 44 -0.90 6.08 3.72
N LEU A 45 -2.09 6.32 4.24
CA LEU A 45 -2.71 7.65 4.20
C LEU A 45 -1.84 8.67 4.93
N TRP A 46 -1.33 8.31 6.11
CA TRP A 46 -0.43 9.17 6.87
C TRP A 46 0.87 9.41 6.10
N GLU A 47 1.45 8.38 5.53
CA GLU A 47 2.70 8.48 4.77
C GLU A 47 2.52 9.40 3.55
N ILE A 48 1.43 9.24 2.81
CA ILE A 48 1.12 10.09 1.65
C ILE A 48 1.02 11.56 2.09
N ALA A 49 0.27 11.83 3.18
CA ALA A 49 0.11 13.17 3.70
C ALA A 49 1.46 13.79 4.08
N LYS A 50 2.34 13.01 4.72
CA LYS A 50 3.69 13.45 5.08
C LYS A 50 4.56 13.74 3.87
N LEU A 51 4.48 12.91 2.85
CA LEU A 51 5.25 13.12 1.62
C LEU A 51 4.81 14.39 0.90
N VAL A 52 3.51 14.68 0.88
CA VAL A 52 2.98 15.93 0.32
C VAL A 52 3.45 17.13 1.15
N GLU A 53 3.34 17.06 2.48
CA GLU A 53 3.77 18.11 3.40
C GLU A 53 5.25 18.47 3.20
N ARG A 54 6.09 17.45 2.99
CA ARG A 54 7.54 17.61 2.79
C ARG A 54 7.93 17.97 1.36
N GLY A 55 6.97 18.15 0.47
CA GLY A 55 7.23 18.48 -0.93
C GLY A 55 7.89 17.37 -1.73
N ARG A 56 7.77 16.12 -1.27
CA ARG A 56 8.41 14.98 -1.92
C ARG A 56 7.58 14.37 -3.03
N ILE A 57 6.28 14.61 -3.03
CA ILE A 57 5.36 14.18 -4.09
C ILE A 57 4.38 15.31 -4.38
N GLU A 58 3.89 15.33 -5.62
CA GLU A 58 2.80 16.19 -6.04
C GLU A 58 1.63 15.32 -6.47
N LEU A 59 0.44 15.61 -5.94
CA LEU A 59 -0.78 14.98 -6.37
C LEU A 59 -1.43 15.82 -7.47
N THR A 60 -2.24 15.18 -8.33
CA THR A 60 -2.95 15.90 -9.40
C THR A 60 -4.08 16.77 -8.87
N GLN A 61 -4.53 16.51 -7.65
CA GLN A 61 -5.55 17.27 -6.94
C GLN A 61 -5.00 17.66 -5.58
N SER A 62 -5.75 18.47 -4.80
CA SER A 62 -5.39 18.75 -3.42
C SER A 62 -5.33 17.46 -2.60
N VAL A 63 -4.59 17.50 -1.49
CA VAL A 63 -4.53 16.33 -0.59
C VAL A 63 -5.91 15.99 -0.04
N ASP A 64 -6.73 17.00 0.27
CA ASP A 64 -8.09 16.80 0.77
C ASP A 64 -8.97 16.09 -0.25
N GLU A 65 -8.96 16.54 -1.50
CA GLU A 65 -9.72 15.92 -2.58
C GLU A 65 -9.24 14.51 -2.89
N SER A 66 -7.93 14.31 -2.91
CA SER A 66 -7.34 12.99 -3.17
C SER A 66 -7.74 11.98 -2.10
N PHE A 67 -7.73 12.39 -0.83
CA PHE A 67 -8.09 11.50 0.28
C PHE A 67 -9.58 11.19 0.28
N GLU A 68 -10.42 12.18 -0.01
CA GLU A 68 -11.85 11.94 -0.16
C GLU A 68 -12.11 10.92 -1.27
N GLN A 69 -11.43 11.05 -2.39
CA GLN A 69 -11.54 10.11 -3.49
C GLN A 69 -11.12 8.70 -3.09
N LEU A 70 -10.01 8.57 -2.36
CA LEU A 70 -9.54 7.26 -1.87
C LEU A 70 -10.53 6.62 -0.89
N GLU A 71 -11.03 7.41 0.06
CA GLU A 71 -11.90 6.90 1.12
C GLU A 71 -13.31 6.58 0.65
N THR A 72 -13.79 7.23 -0.41
CA THR A 72 -15.13 6.99 -0.96
C THR A 72 -15.13 6.03 -2.15
N SER A 73 -13.96 5.65 -2.66
CA SER A 73 -13.87 4.74 -3.80
C SER A 73 -14.38 3.35 -3.45
N ALA A 74 -15.24 2.80 -4.29
CA ALA A 74 -15.66 1.40 -4.17
C ALA A 74 -14.52 0.42 -4.50
N PHE A 75 -13.48 0.91 -5.17
CA PHE A 75 -12.35 0.09 -5.61
C PHE A 75 -11.22 0.01 -4.58
N ILE A 76 -11.15 0.97 -3.65
CA ILE A 76 -10.12 1.00 -2.60
C ILE A 76 -10.75 0.63 -1.27
N SER A 77 -10.15 -0.34 -0.58
CA SER A 77 -10.54 -0.71 0.78
C SER A 77 -9.45 -0.27 1.74
N ILE A 78 -9.75 0.70 2.59
CA ILE A 78 -8.79 1.17 3.60
C ILE A 78 -8.79 0.17 4.75
N LEU A 79 -7.64 -0.45 5.01
CA LEU A 79 -7.49 -1.47 6.05
C LEU A 79 -6.94 -0.83 7.32
N PRO A 80 -7.61 -1.02 8.46
CA PRO A 80 -7.25 -0.32 9.69
C PRO A 80 -5.97 -0.88 10.34
N LEU A 81 -5.32 -0.03 11.13
CA LEU A 81 -4.25 -0.43 12.01
C LEU A 81 -4.88 -1.01 13.29
N THR A 82 -5.01 -2.33 13.35
CA THR A 82 -5.59 -3.02 14.50
C THR A 82 -4.50 -3.43 15.49
N GLY A 83 -4.92 -3.85 16.70
CA GLY A 83 -3.99 -4.43 17.67
C GLY A 83 -3.28 -5.66 17.10
N ARG A 84 -4.00 -6.48 16.34
CA ARG A 84 -3.42 -7.66 15.71
C ARG A 84 -2.33 -7.30 14.70
N VAL A 85 -2.55 -6.28 13.87
CA VAL A 85 -1.53 -5.77 12.94
C VAL A 85 -0.33 -5.23 13.70
N ALA A 86 -0.57 -4.46 14.76
CA ALA A 86 0.51 -3.92 15.57
C ALA A 86 1.38 -5.03 16.16
N ILE A 87 0.77 -6.08 16.70
CA ILE A 87 1.50 -7.23 17.24
C ILE A 87 2.29 -7.94 16.12
N GLU A 88 1.65 -8.21 14.99
CA GLU A 88 2.30 -8.90 13.88
C GLU A 88 3.50 -8.11 13.35
N SER A 89 3.44 -6.78 13.37
CA SER A 89 4.55 -5.93 12.92
C SER A 89 5.83 -6.13 13.75
N THR A 90 5.71 -6.62 14.97
CA THR A 90 6.85 -6.91 15.85
C THR A 90 7.37 -8.35 15.69
N ARG A 91 6.74 -9.15 14.82
CA ARG A 91 7.03 -10.58 14.64
C ARG A 91 7.51 -10.92 13.23
N LEU A 92 8.02 -9.95 12.50
CA LEU A 92 8.51 -10.16 11.12
C LEU A 92 9.90 -10.80 11.08
N GLY A 93 10.57 -10.88 12.21
CA GLY A 93 11.92 -11.42 12.33
C GLY A 93 12.96 -10.32 12.44
N ALA A 94 14.09 -10.65 13.09
CA ALA A 94 15.14 -9.69 13.42
C ALA A 94 15.84 -9.10 12.18
N ARG A 95 15.73 -9.77 11.04
CA ARG A 95 16.38 -9.33 9.78
C ARG A 95 15.52 -8.36 8.98
N PHE A 96 14.25 -8.22 9.32
CA PHE A 96 13.40 -7.26 8.61
C PHE A 96 13.88 -5.85 8.95
N HIS A 97 13.94 -4.97 7.93
CA HIS A 97 14.45 -3.63 8.14
C HIS A 97 13.56 -2.79 9.06
N ALA A 98 14.15 -1.74 9.64
CA ALA A 98 13.58 -1.03 10.78
C ALA A 98 12.51 0.00 10.46
N ASP A 99 12.16 0.21 9.19
CA ASP A 99 11.13 1.19 8.80
C ASP A 99 9.78 0.77 9.38
N PRO A 100 9.21 1.52 10.33
CA PRO A 100 7.96 1.12 10.99
C PRO A 100 6.76 1.13 10.06
N ILE A 101 6.75 1.99 9.04
CA ILE A 101 5.65 2.03 8.07
C ILE A 101 5.63 0.74 7.26
N ASP A 102 6.79 0.31 6.75
CA ASP A 102 6.90 -0.93 6.01
C ASP A 102 6.54 -2.14 6.87
N GLN A 103 6.95 -2.13 8.14
CA GLN A 103 6.57 -3.19 9.07
C GLN A 103 5.06 -3.31 9.24
N LEU A 104 4.37 -2.18 9.35
CA LEU A 104 2.91 -2.15 9.51
C LEU A 104 2.18 -2.56 8.24
N ILE A 105 2.67 -2.15 7.07
CA ILE A 105 2.09 -2.55 5.79
C ILE A 105 2.24 -4.06 5.59
N VAL A 106 3.43 -4.58 5.80
CA VAL A 106 3.71 -6.03 5.68
C VAL A 106 2.86 -6.82 6.67
N ALA A 107 2.77 -6.36 7.90
CA ALA A 107 1.95 -6.99 8.93
C ALA A 107 0.46 -7.02 8.53
N THR A 108 -0.04 -5.95 7.93
CA THR A 108 -1.42 -5.89 7.44
C THR A 108 -1.66 -6.97 6.38
N ALA A 109 -0.75 -7.08 5.42
CA ALA A 109 -0.86 -8.11 4.38
C ALA A 109 -0.86 -9.52 4.98
N ARG A 110 0.03 -9.78 5.93
CA ARG A 110 0.12 -11.10 6.59
C ARG A 110 -1.15 -11.42 7.37
N CYS A 111 -1.66 -10.48 8.15
CA CYS A 111 -2.87 -10.69 8.95
C CYS A 111 -4.09 -11.00 8.09
N GLN A 112 -4.16 -10.41 6.90
CA GLN A 112 -5.32 -10.55 6.01
C GLN A 112 -5.09 -11.56 4.88
N GLY A 113 -3.92 -12.20 4.82
CA GLY A 113 -3.61 -13.15 3.75
C GLY A 113 -3.54 -12.52 2.37
N LEU A 114 -3.06 -11.28 2.27
CA LEU A 114 -3.02 -10.54 1.02
C LEU A 114 -1.64 -10.62 0.38
N THR A 115 -1.62 -10.50 -0.96
CA THR A 115 -0.37 -10.32 -1.71
C THR A 115 -0.05 -8.84 -1.79
N LEU A 116 1.16 -8.47 -1.40
CA LEU A 116 1.62 -7.09 -1.40
C LEU A 116 2.16 -6.70 -2.77
N LEU A 117 1.64 -5.63 -3.35
CA LEU A 117 2.20 -5.03 -4.56
C LEU A 117 3.24 -4.00 -4.12
N THR A 118 4.51 -4.33 -4.30
CA THR A 118 5.63 -3.49 -3.88
C THR A 118 6.78 -3.60 -4.87
N VAL A 119 7.61 -2.58 -4.92
CA VAL A 119 8.88 -2.58 -5.65
C VAL A 119 10.07 -2.51 -4.69
N ASP A 120 9.84 -2.52 -3.39
CA ASP A 120 10.91 -2.47 -2.39
C ASP A 120 11.61 -3.82 -2.33
N GLU A 121 12.85 -3.85 -2.82
CA GLU A 121 13.65 -5.08 -2.86
C GLU A 121 13.91 -5.67 -1.49
N ARG A 122 13.99 -4.84 -0.44
CA ARG A 122 14.19 -5.33 0.94
C ARG A 122 13.00 -6.14 1.40
N ILE A 123 11.79 -5.74 1.02
CA ILE A 123 10.57 -6.48 1.33
C ILE A 123 10.52 -7.78 0.52
N VAL A 124 10.78 -7.68 -0.78
CA VAL A 124 10.76 -8.84 -1.69
C VAL A 124 11.76 -9.90 -1.21
N GLU A 125 12.99 -9.49 -0.91
CA GLU A 125 14.05 -10.40 -0.48
C GLU A 125 13.82 -10.97 0.92
N SER A 126 13.03 -10.31 1.76
CA SER A 126 12.74 -10.77 3.13
C SER A 126 12.03 -12.12 3.17
N GLY A 127 11.20 -12.39 2.17
CA GLY A 127 10.41 -13.63 2.10
C GLY A 127 9.34 -13.76 3.16
N VAL A 128 9.04 -12.69 3.93
CA VAL A 128 8.09 -12.76 5.06
C VAL A 128 6.64 -12.53 4.66
N VAL A 129 6.41 -12.11 3.41
CA VAL A 129 5.08 -11.81 2.88
C VAL A 129 5.01 -12.19 1.41
N ALA A 130 3.85 -12.58 0.93
CA ALA A 130 3.63 -12.82 -0.49
C ALA A 130 3.69 -11.49 -1.25
N VAL A 131 4.44 -11.44 -2.34
CA VAL A 131 4.62 -10.22 -3.15
C VAL A 131 4.31 -10.49 -4.62
N ALA A 132 3.96 -9.42 -5.30
CA ALA A 132 3.76 -9.44 -6.74
C ALA A 132 4.27 -8.14 -7.39
#